data_e4763b3980210082032fc6e862c840e4
#
_entry.id   e4763b3980210082032fc6e862c840e4
#
_cell.length_a   1.000
_cell.length_b   1.000
_cell.length_c   1.000
_cell.angle_alpha   90.00
_cell.angle_beta   90.00
_cell.angle_gamma   90.00
#
_symmetry.space_group_name_H-M   'P 1'
#
loop_
_entity.id
_entity.type
_entity.pdbx_description
1 polymer ?
#
loop_
_entity_poly.entity_id
_entity_poly.type
_entity_poly.pdbx_seq_one_letter_code
_entity_poly.pdbx_strand_id
1 'polypeptide(L)'
;YQRYANDLTDGFVEAEKILQEERIFSSKDLPYTTQLIPLAVLCTLLAEHNRIKTTSVKDKIKQWYWCGVFGEMYGSANETRYVYDVVGVMAWLEDASKTPKTVQEFYFNPVRLLSLQSRLSAAYKGIMARILKNQCKDFISGREMDFTVYKAESIDIHHIFPRDYCEKKGLPRA
;
A
#
# COMPACT_ATOMS: atom_id res chain seq x y z
N TYR A 1 -12.90 26.54 9.63
CA TYR A 1 -12.10 25.46 10.23
C TYR A 1 -12.89 24.13 10.24
N GLN A 2 -14.13 24.16 10.77
CA GLN A 2 -14.96 22.98 10.95
C GLN A 2 -15.35 22.28 9.63
N ARG A 3 -15.62 23.04 8.56
CA ARG A 3 -15.90 22.51 7.22
C ARG A 3 -14.73 21.66 6.69
N TYR A 4 -13.52 22.20 6.72
CA TYR A 4 -12.34 21.46 6.25
C TYR A 4 -12.01 20.21 7.09
N ALA A 5 -12.34 20.23 8.38
CA ALA A 5 -12.15 19.07 9.24
C ALA A 5 -13.08 17.92 8.85
N ASN A 6 -14.35 18.21 8.53
CA ASN A 6 -15.30 17.20 8.06
C ASN A 6 -14.90 16.66 6.69
N ASP A 7 -14.58 17.54 5.73
CA ASP A 7 -14.16 17.15 4.38
C ASP A 7 -12.91 16.24 4.43
N LEU A 8 -11.96 16.55 5.31
CA LEU A 8 -10.76 15.71 5.49
C LEU A 8 -11.10 14.37 6.16
N THR A 9 -12.05 14.33 7.09
CA THR A 9 -12.53 13.08 7.70
C THR A 9 -13.14 12.18 6.62
N ASP A 10 -13.97 12.72 5.74
CA ASP A 10 -14.54 12.00 4.61
C ASP A 10 -13.43 11.53 3.65
N GLY A 11 -12.39 12.34 3.44
CA GLY A 11 -11.21 11.97 2.67
C GLY A 11 -10.47 10.77 3.25
N PHE A 12 -10.34 10.66 4.58
CA PHE A 12 -9.77 9.47 5.23
C PHE A 12 -10.65 8.24 5.04
N VAL A 13 -11.98 8.37 5.09
CA VAL A 13 -12.91 7.27 4.84
C VAL A 13 -12.80 6.77 3.39
N GLU A 14 -12.68 7.66 2.42
CA GLU A 14 -12.45 7.26 1.03
C GLU A 14 -11.07 6.63 0.81
N ALA A 15 -10.04 7.15 1.47
CA ALA A 15 -8.70 6.55 1.46
C ALA A 15 -8.72 5.11 2.03
N GLU A 16 -9.44 4.87 3.12
CA GLU A 16 -9.63 3.53 3.68
C GLU A 16 -10.26 2.58 2.67
N LYS A 17 -11.29 2.99 1.93
CA LYS A 17 -11.92 2.16 0.90
C LYS A 17 -10.93 1.76 -0.20
N ILE A 18 -10.11 2.72 -0.68
CA ILE A 18 -9.07 2.45 -1.67
C ILE A 18 -8.05 1.44 -1.13
N LEU A 19 -7.63 1.60 0.12
CA LEU A 19 -6.67 0.71 0.77
C LEU A 19 -7.24 -0.70 0.98
N GLN A 20 -8.52 -0.82 1.34
CA GLN A 20 -9.21 -2.11 1.44
C GLN A 20 -9.32 -2.81 0.07
N GLU A 21 -9.58 -2.06 -1.01
CA GLU A 21 -9.50 -2.60 -2.38
C GLU A 21 -8.10 -3.16 -2.69
N GLU A 22 -7.05 -2.59 -2.09
CA GLU A 22 -5.66 -3.04 -2.23
C GLU A 22 -5.23 -4.07 -1.16
N ARG A 23 -6.19 -4.61 -0.37
CA ARG A 23 -5.97 -5.62 0.68
C ARG A 23 -5.16 -5.11 1.87
N ILE A 24 -5.21 -3.82 2.15
CA ILE A 24 -4.69 -3.20 3.37
C ILE A 24 -5.89 -2.99 4.29
N PHE A 25 -6.07 -3.85 5.29
CA PHE A 25 -7.30 -3.94 6.08
C PHE A 25 -7.22 -3.26 7.44
N SER A 26 -6.02 -3.00 7.93
CA SER A 26 -5.81 -2.39 9.24
C SER A 26 -4.60 -1.44 9.22
N SER A 27 -4.50 -0.61 10.25
CA SER A 27 -3.33 0.27 10.45
C SER A 27 -2.02 -0.50 10.59
N LYS A 28 -2.06 -1.76 11.05
CA LYS A 28 -0.88 -2.63 11.16
C LYS A 28 -0.36 -3.07 9.79
N ASP A 29 -1.24 -3.14 8.79
CA ASP A 29 -0.92 -3.56 7.43
C ASP A 29 -0.42 -2.39 6.56
N LEU A 30 -0.63 -1.14 7.00
CA LEU A 30 -0.17 0.03 6.26
C LEU A 30 1.35 -0.03 6.07
N PRO A 31 1.84 0.02 4.82
CA PRO A 31 3.27 0.14 4.54
C PRO A 31 3.87 1.39 5.18
N TYR A 32 3.26 2.56 4.91
CA TYR A 32 3.61 3.84 5.49
C TYR A 32 2.38 4.57 6.02
N THR A 33 2.32 4.80 7.33
CA THR A 33 1.26 5.64 7.93
C THR A 33 1.35 7.09 7.44
N THR A 34 2.56 7.57 7.13
CA THR A 34 2.83 8.91 6.60
C THR A 34 2.23 9.12 5.22
N GLN A 35 2.15 8.10 4.36
CA GLN A 35 1.56 8.20 3.03
C GLN A 35 0.02 8.28 3.06
N LEU A 36 -0.61 7.91 4.18
CA LEU A 36 -2.05 8.06 4.36
C LEU A 36 -2.49 9.53 4.32
N ILE A 37 -1.61 10.45 4.76
CA ILE A 37 -1.92 11.89 4.81
C ILE A 37 -2.17 12.44 3.39
N PRO A 38 -1.21 12.38 2.45
CA PRO A 38 -1.46 12.88 1.09
C PRO A 38 -2.53 12.07 0.36
N LEU A 39 -2.71 10.78 0.66
CA LEU A 39 -3.80 9.99 0.09
C LEU A 39 -5.17 10.54 0.52
N ALA A 40 -5.38 10.83 1.81
CA ALA A 40 -6.62 11.40 2.32
C ALA A 40 -6.89 12.80 1.72
N VAL A 41 -5.86 13.64 1.59
CA VAL A 41 -5.99 14.96 0.94
C VAL A 41 -6.40 14.82 -0.52
N LEU A 42 -5.80 13.90 -1.27
CA LEU A 42 -6.21 13.61 -2.66
C LEU A 42 -7.67 13.14 -2.73
N CYS A 43 -8.08 12.26 -1.83
CA CYS A 43 -9.47 11.79 -1.76
C CYS A 43 -10.42 12.94 -1.48
N THR A 44 -10.10 13.87 -0.55
CA THR A 44 -10.89 15.07 -0.25
C THR A 44 -11.07 15.94 -1.50
N LEU A 45 -9.97 16.30 -2.16
CA LEU A 45 -10.00 17.15 -3.36
C LEU A 45 -10.79 16.52 -4.51
N LEU A 46 -10.72 15.21 -4.66
CA LEU A 46 -11.42 14.48 -5.74
C LEU A 46 -12.89 14.21 -5.41
N ALA A 47 -13.26 14.17 -4.12
CA ALA A 47 -14.64 14.04 -3.69
C ALA A 47 -15.46 15.28 -4.02
N GLU A 48 -14.91 16.50 -3.89
CA GLU A 48 -15.57 17.77 -4.22
C GLU A 48 -16.15 17.78 -5.65
N HIS A 49 -15.52 17.05 -6.59
CA HIS A 49 -15.94 16.95 -7.99
C HIS A 49 -16.49 15.57 -8.36
N ASN A 50 -16.79 14.73 -7.39
CA ASN A 50 -17.26 13.34 -7.59
C ASN A 50 -16.31 12.48 -8.47
N ARG A 51 -15.04 12.88 -8.62
CA ARG A 51 -14.04 12.25 -9.50
C ARG A 51 -13.45 10.97 -8.91
N ILE A 52 -13.47 10.84 -7.59
CA ILE A 52 -12.89 9.69 -6.88
C ILE A 52 -13.52 8.35 -7.28
N LYS A 53 -14.74 8.36 -7.82
CA LYS A 53 -15.46 7.17 -8.27
C LYS A 53 -15.01 6.68 -9.66
N THR A 54 -14.27 7.48 -10.40
CA THR A 54 -13.82 7.15 -11.75
C THR A 54 -12.67 6.13 -11.69
N THR A 55 -12.81 5.02 -12.40
CA THR A 55 -11.82 3.93 -12.41
C THR A 55 -10.41 4.41 -12.79
N SER A 56 -10.29 5.21 -13.85
CA SER A 56 -8.99 5.73 -14.29
C SER A 56 -8.32 6.65 -13.26
N VAL A 57 -9.10 7.38 -12.46
CA VAL A 57 -8.59 8.20 -11.35
C VAL A 57 -8.08 7.30 -10.24
N LYS A 58 -8.87 6.29 -9.83
CA LYS A 58 -8.45 5.31 -8.82
C LYS A 58 -7.17 4.57 -9.25
N ASP A 59 -7.07 4.17 -10.51
CA ASP A 59 -5.90 3.45 -11.01
C ASP A 59 -4.63 4.31 -10.93
N LYS A 60 -4.71 5.59 -11.29
CA LYS A 60 -3.59 6.53 -11.14
C LYS A 60 -3.20 6.74 -9.67
N ILE A 61 -4.18 6.88 -8.77
CA ILE A 61 -3.92 7.00 -7.33
C ILE A 61 -3.23 5.73 -6.80
N LYS A 62 -3.72 4.55 -7.16
CA LYS A 62 -3.12 3.27 -6.79
C LYS A 62 -1.70 3.13 -7.34
N GLN A 63 -1.47 3.53 -8.58
CA GLN A 63 -0.14 3.53 -9.18
C GLN A 63 0.82 4.44 -8.40
N TRP A 64 0.44 5.69 -8.13
CA TRP A 64 1.23 6.61 -7.31
C TRP A 64 1.50 6.02 -5.92
N TYR A 65 0.48 5.47 -5.26
CA TYR A 65 0.60 4.88 -3.94
C TYR A 65 1.64 3.76 -3.92
N TRP A 66 1.54 2.81 -4.85
CA TRP A 66 2.47 1.68 -4.92
C TRP A 66 3.88 2.08 -5.34
N CYS A 67 4.04 3.08 -6.19
CA CYS A 67 5.35 3.67 -6.48
C CYS A 67 6.00 4.23 -5.22
N GLY A 68 5.24 4.92 -4.36
CA GLY A 68 5.72 5.42 -3.07
C GLY A 68 6.14 4.30 -2.11
N VAL A 69 5.34 3.22 -2.04
CA VAL A 69 5.61 2.06 -1.18
C VAL A 69 6.85 1.30 -1.62
N PHE A 70 6.90 0.85 -2.88
CA PHE A 70 7.99 0.01 -3.37
C PHE A 70 9.25 0.79 -3.75
N GLY A 71 9.13 2.11 -3.94
CA GLY A 71 10.26 3.02 -4.01
C GLY A 71 10.83 3.41 -2.64
N GLU A 72 10.24 2.92 -1.55
CA GLU A 72 10.61 3.21 -0.15
C GLU A 72 10.71 4.73 0.14
N MET A 73 9.79 5.53 -0.43
CA MET A 73 9.91 7.00 -0.49
C MET A 73 9.29 7.75 0.69
N TYR A 74 8.61 7.05 1.62
CA TYR A 74 7.86 7.65 2.72
C TYR A 74 8.42 7.33 4.12
N GLY A 75 9.68 6.88 4.18
CA GLY A 75 10.32 6.43 5.43
C GLY A 75 10.86 7.55 6.32
N SER A 76 11.04 8.78 5.81
CA SER A 76 11.62 9.92 6.54
C SER A 76 11.09 11.24 6.00
N ALA A 77 11.36 12.38 6.66
CA ALA A 77 11.07 13.78 6.29
C ALA A 77 10.10 13.99 5.10
N ASN A 78 8.79 13.92 5.36
CA ASN A 78 7.80 13.72 4.30
C ASN A 78 6.98 14.97 3.94
N GLU A 79 7.07 16.09 4.69
CA GLU A 79 6.18 17.25 4.50
C GLU A 79 6.29 17.83 3.09
N THR A 80 7.52 18.00 2.61
CA THR A 80 7.75 18.50 1.25
C THR A 80 7.22 17.53 0.19
N ARG A 81 7.38 16.22 0.43
CA ARG A 81 6.86 15.18 -0.48
C ARG A 81 5.35 15.19 -0.53
N TYR A 82 4.65 15.40 0.60
CA TYR A 82 3.18 15.46 0.61
C TYR A 82 2.67 16.55 -0.34
N VAL A 83 3.26 17.74 -0.29
CA VAL A 83 2.86 18.85 -1.17
C VAL A 83 3.12 18.53 -2.63
N TYR A 84 4.33 18.05 -2.96
CA TYR A 84 4.68 17.71 -4.34
C TYR A 84 3.81 16.58 -4.89
N ASP A 85 3.49 15.57 -4.09
CA ASP A 85 2.69 14.44 -4.55
C ASP A 85 1.23 14.84 -4.74
N VAL A 86 0.63 15.61 -3.82
CA VAL A 86 -0.74 16.08 -3.99
C VAL A 86 -0.87 16.94 -5.25
N VAL A 87 -0.01 17.95 -5.41
CA VAL A 87 -0.03 18.82 -6.58
C VAL A 87 0.28 18.03 -7.86
N GLY A 88 1.28 17.15 -7.82
CA GLY A 88 1.70 16.37 -8.97
C GLY A 88 0.65 15.37 -9.43
N VAL A 89 -0.01 14.66 -8.50
CA VAL A 89 -1.09 13.72 -8.83
C VAL A 89 -2.29 14.46 -9.40
N MET A 90 -2.70 15.60 -8.81
CA MET A 90 -3.80 16.40 -9.35
C MET A 90 -3.49 16.90 -10.77
N ALA A 91 -2.27 17.38 -11.03
CA ALA A 91 -1.85 17.79 -12.37
C ALA A 91 -1.84 16.61 -13.36
N TRP A 92 -1.43 15.41 -12.92
CA TRP A 92 -1.42 14.20 -13.74
C TRP A 92 -2.82 13.69 -14.08
N LEU A 93 -3.78 13.91 -13.20
CA LEU A 93 -5.19 13.59 -13.47
C LEU A 93 -5.81 14.48 -14.54
N GLU A 94 -5.34 15.73 -14.69
CA GLU A 94 -5.76 16.66 -15.74
C GLU A 94 -5.01 16.43 -17.06
N ASP A 95 -3.70 16.13 -16.97
CA ASP A 95 -2.83 15.99 -18.12
C ASP A 95 -1.91 14.78 -17.93
N ALA A 96 -2.11 13.74 -18.73
CA ALA A 96 -1.36 12.48 -18.62
C ALA A 96 0.16 12.65 -18.82
N SER A 97 0.63 13.73 -19.42
CA SER A 97 2.05 14.03 -19.60
C SER A 97 2.73 14.51 -18.32
N LYS A 98 1.97 14.99 -17.33
CA LYS A 98 2.46 15.56 -16.07
C LYS A 98 2.58 14.52 -14.95
N THR A 99 3.31 13.45 -15.23
CA THR A 99 3.51 12.37 -14.25
C THR A 99 4.16 12.90 -12.97
N PRO A 100 3.64 12.58 -11.76
CA PRO A 100 4.20 13.05 -10.50
C PRO A 100 5.59 12.46 -10.25
N LYS A 101 6.42 13.22 -9.52
CA LYS A 101 7.82 12.88 -9.26
C LYS A 101 7.99 11.49 -8.62
N THR A 102 7.13 11.12 -7.69
CA THR A 102 7.11 9.79 -7.06
C THR A 102 6.94 8.66 -8.09
N VAL A 103 6.18 8.86 -9.17
CA VAL A 103 6.03 7.88 -10.23
C VAL A 103 7.21 7.90 -11.20
N GLN A 104 7.74 9.11 -11.51
CA GLN A 104 8.90 9.26 -12.41
C GLN A 104 10.18 8.65 -11.82
N GLU A 105 10.41 8.87 -10.53
CA GLU A 105 11.61 8.39 -9.82
C GLU A 105 11.50 6.94 -9.35
N PHE A 106 10.33 6.33 -9.53
CA PHE A 106 10.10 4.97 -9.08
C PHE A 106 11.04 3.98 -9.77
N TYR A 107 11.77 3.25 -8.95
CA TYR A 107 12.56 2.11 -9.37
C TYR A 107 12.40 0.96 -8.37
N PHE A 108 11.97 -0.18 -8.85
CA PHE A 108 11.90 -1.39 -8.03
C PHE A 108 13.17 -2.22 -8.19
N ASN A 109 13.88 -2.42 -7.09
CA ASN A 109 15.06 -3.29 -7.08
C ASN A 109 14.66 -4.71 -6.65
N PRO A 110 14.66 -5.71 -7.57
CA PRO A 110 14.28 -7.09 -7.24
C PRO A 110 15.17 -7.74 -6.17
N VAL A 111 16.43 -7.33 -6.07
CA VAL A 111 17.37 -7.82 -5.05
C VAL A 111 16.87 -7.51 -3.63
N ARG A 112 16.06 -6.44 -3.48
CA ARG A 112 15.41 -6.09 -2.22
C ARG A 112 14.56 -7.22 -1.66
N LEU A 113 13.97 -8.06 -2.51
CA LEU A 113 13.17 -9.22 -2.09
C LEU A 113 14.00 -10.23 -1.28
N LEU A 114 15.26 -10.39 -1.61
CA LEU A 114 16.17 -11.33 -0.91
C LEU A 114 16.56 -10.83 0.48
N SER A 115 16.44 -9.53 0.74
CA SER A 115 16.79 -8.88 2.01
C SER A 115 15.60 -8.55 2.90
N LEU A 116 14.36 -8.90 2.48
CA LEU A 116 13.15 -8.63 3.24
C LEU A 116 12.97 -9.62 4.40
N GLN A 117 13.62 -9.32 5.52
CA GLN A 117 13.51 -10.15 6.73
C GLN A 117 12.54 -9.57 7.77
N SER A 118 12.27 -8.26 7.72
CA SER A 118 11.41 -7.59 8.70
C SER A 118 9.98 -7.49 8.24
N ARG A 119 9.05 -8.10 8.99
CA ARG A 119 7.59 -7.96 8.80
C ARG A 119 7.10 -6.52 8.98
N LEU A 120 7.89 -5.65 9.61
CA LEU A 120 7.55 -4.25 9.86
C LEU A 120 7.94 -3.34 8.71
N SER A 121 8.75 -3.80 7.76
CA SER A 121 9.18 -2.97 6.63
C SER A 121 8.01 -2.70 5.68
N ALA A 122 7.97 -1.49 5.12
CA ALA A 122 6.94 -1.08 4.18
C ALA A 122 6.88 -1.99 2.94
N ALA A 123 8.05 -2.35 2.40
CA ALA A 123 8.14 -3.25 1.26
C ALA A 123 7.56 -4.64 1.57
N TYR A 124 7.82 -5.20 2.75
CA TYR A 124 7.23 -6.48 3.17
C TYR A 124 5.71 -6.40 3.24
N LYS A 125 5.17 -5.40 3.93
CA LYS A 125 3.71 -5.18 4.02
C LYS A 125 3.08 -4.97 2.64
N GLY A 126 3.74 -4.23 1.77
CA GLY A 126 3.31 -4.03 0.39
C GLY A 126 3.24 -5.35 -0.39
N ILE A 127 4.24 -6.21 -0.28
CA ILE A 127 4.25 -7.53 -0.93
C ILE A 127 3.11 -8.40 -0.38
N MET A 128 2.89 -8.43 0.93
CA MET A 128 1.79 -9.19 1.52
C MET A 128 0.43 -8.73 0.98
N ALA A 129 0.20 -7.43 0.91
CA ALA A 129 -1.03 -6.88 0.32
C ALA A 129 -1.20 -7.30 -1.16
N ARG A 130 -0.11 -7.30 -1.94
CA ARG A 130 -0.15 -7.75 -3.35
C ARG A 130 -0.40 -9.25 -3.48
N ILE A 131 0.17 -10.06 -2.60
CA ILE A 131 -0.10 -11.51 -2.55
C ILE A 131 -1.58 -11.76 -2.23
N LEU A 132 -2.13 -11.09 -1.21
CA LEU A 132 -3.55 -11.17 -0.86
C LEU A 132 -4.45 -10.70 -2.02
N LYS A 133 -4.07 -9.65 -2.74
CA LYS A 133 -4.83 -9.15 -3.88
C LYS A 133 -4.85 -10.12 -5.05
N ASN A 134 -3.80 -10.90 -5.22
CA ASN A 134 -3.72 -11.96 -6.23
C ASN A 134 -4.39 -13.27 -5.79
N GLN A 135 -5.31 -13.20 -4.83
CA GLN A 135 -6.14 -14.33 -4.40
C GLN A 135 -5.31 -15.51 -3.91
N CYS A 136 -4.27 -15.22 -3.13
CA CYS A 136 -3.49 -16.29 -2.51
C CYS A 136 -4.39 -17.18 -1.65
N LYS A 137 -4.05 -18.46 -1.62
CA LYS A 137 -4.77 -19.46 -0.82
C LYS A 137 -3.99 -19.78 0.44
N ASP A 138 -4.74 -20.04 1.50
CA ASP A 138 -4.17 -20.61 2.70
C ASP A 138 -3.51 -21.96 2.41
N PHE A 139 -2.30 -22.17 2.92
CA PHE A 139 -1.48 -23.31 2.60
C PHE A 139 -2.07 -24.66 3.11
N ILE A 140 -2.81 -24.61 4.22
CA ILE A 140 -3.38 -25.81 4.85
C ILE A 140 -4.78 -26.08 4.33
N SER A 141 -5.66 -25.07 4.34
CA SER A 141 -7.07 -25.23 4.00
C SER A 141 -7.37 -25.08 2.51
N GLY A 142 -6.47 -24.47 1.73
CA GLY A 142 -6.68 -24.15 0.32
C GLY A 142 -7.72 -23.06 0.07
N ARG A 143 -8.24 -22.39 1.12
CA ARG A 143 -9.22 -21.31 1.01
C ARG A 143 -8.58 -20.03 0.55
N GLU A 144 -9.31 -19.24 -0.22
CA GLU A 144 -8.87 -17.88 -0.58
C GLU A 144 -8.83 -17.00 0.66
N MET A 145 -7.76 -16.21 0.75
CA MET A 145 -7.55 -15.25 1.84
C MET A 145 -8.25 -13.94 1.52
N ASP A 146 -9.53 -13.85 1.88
CA ASP A 146 -10.33 -12.64 1.75
C ASP A 146 -10.37 -11.83 3.07
N PHE A 147 -11.12 -10.73 3.06
CA PHE A 147 -11.29 -9.86 4.23
C PHE A 147 -11.97 -10.59 5.41
N THR A 148 -12.89 -11.49 5.13
CA THR A 148 -13.64 -12.23 6.14
C THR A 148 -12.72 -13.20 6.87
N VAL A 149 -11.91 -13.94 6.12
CA VAL A 149 -10.88 -14.84 6.66
C VAL A 149 -9.84 -14.05 7.44
N TYR A 150 -9.36 -12.91 6.89
CA TYR A 150 -8.41 -12.05 7.57
C TYR A 150 -8.91 -11.55 8.94
N LYS A 151 -10.21 -11.20 9.05
CA LYS A 151 -10.80 -10.76 10.33
C LYS A 151 -11.12 -11.90 11.29
N ALA A 152 -11.56 -13.05 10.77
CA ALA A 152 -12.01 -14.17 11.59
C ALA A 152 -10.86 -15.03 12.13
N GLU A 153 -9.76 -15.09 11.41
CA GLU A 153 -8.64 -15.97 11.72
C GLU A 153 -7.36 -15.14 11.99
N SER A 154 -6.61 -15.52 13.03
CA SER A 154 -5.25 -15.01 13.19
C SER A 154 -4.38 -15.58 12.10
N ILE A 155 -4.13 -14.78 11.05
CA ILE A 155 -3.24 -15.20 9.97
C ILE A 155 -1.83 -15.32 10.53
N ASP A 156 -1.33 -16.54 10.60
CA ASP A 156 0.05 -16.80 10.96
C ASP A 156 0.91 -17.04 9.73
N ILE A 157 2.13 -16.51 9.77
CA ILE A 157 3.08 -16.65 8.67
C ILE A 157 4.02 -17.80 9.03
N HIS A 158 3.82 -18.93 8.36
CA HIS A 158 4.64 -20.11 8.56
C HIS A 158 5.83 -20.16 7.59
N HIS A 159 6.91 -20.71 8.07
CA HIS A 159 8.04 -21.10 7.21
C HIS A 159 7.66 -22.37 6.45
N ILE A 160 7.78 -22.35 5.12
CA ILE A 160 7.60 -23.57 4.29
C ILE A 160 8.59 -24.65 4.74
N PHE A 161 9.81 -24.26 5.07
CA PHE A 161 10.83 -25.11 5.66
C PHE A 161 11.20 -24.58 7.03
N PRO A 162 10.69 -25.18 8.13
CA PRO A 162 11.06 -24.81 9.49
C PRO A 162 12.57 -24.86 9.72
N ARG A 163 13.08 -23.96 10.55
CA ARG A 163 14.52 -23.86 10.84
C ARG A 163 15.14 -25.19 11.27
N ASP A 164 14.50 -25.88 12.18
CA ASP A 164 14.97 -27.19 12.67
C ASP A 164 15.04 -28.26 11.55
N TYR A 165 14.12 -28.20 10.59
CA TYR A 165 14.15 -29.07 9.42
C TYR A 165 15.38 -28.76 8.55
N CYS A 166 15.63 -27.46 8.27
CA CYS A 166 16.78 -27.03 7.48
C CYS A 166 18.09 -27.42 8.13
N GLU A 167 18.23 -27.21 9.44
CA GLU A 167 19.43 -27.58 10.21
C GLU A 167 19.68 -29.09 10.16
N LYS A 168 18.64 -29.92 10.38
CA LYS A 168 18.74 -31.38 10.27
C LYS A 168 19.14 -31.89 8.88
N LYS A 169 18.80 -31.11 7.84
CA LYS A 169 19.13 -31.42 6.45
C LYS A 169 20.45 -30.78 5.98
N GLY A 170 21.15 -30.06 6.82
CA GLY A 170 22.41 -29.38 6.45
C GLY A 170 22.20 -28.27 5.41
N LEU A 171 20.99 -27.70 5.31
CA LEU A 171 20.71 -26.61 4.40
C LEU A 171 21.28 -25.30 4.95
N PRO A 172 21.84 -24.41 4.09
CA PRO A 172 22.38 -23.14 4.52
C PRO A 172 21.28 -22.28 5.15
N ARG A 173 21.65 -21.48 6.16
CA ARG A 173 20.76 -20.46 6.72
C ARG A 173 20.53 -19.38 5.67
N ALA A 174 19.26 -19.03 5.45
CA ALA A 174 18.87 -17.90 4.62
C ALA A 174 19.18 -16.57 5.33
#